data_9f7e72c406f037785241bb00afe5b013
#
_entry.id   9f7e72c406f037785241bb00afe5b013
#
_cell.length_a   1.000
_cell.length_b   1.000
_cell.length_c   1.000
_cell.angle_alpha   90.00
_cell.angle_beta   90.00
_cell.angle_gamma   90.00
#
_symmetry.space_group_name_H-M   'P 1'
#
loop_
_entity.id
_entity.type
_entity.pdbx_description
1 polymer ?
#
loop_
_entity_poly.entity_id
_entity_poly.type
_entity_poly.pdbx_seq_one_letter_code
_entity_poly.pdbx_strand_id
1 'polypeptide(L)'
;MKYLYILLLLTGTTLQSQQTAEQQIRAIYDAALTQGKAYDWLNHLSNQIGGRLSGSVQAEQAVTYTRKQLEDLGLDKVWLQPVMVPKWVRGTPEFAYMEGKPGMTTNLPVCALGGSVGTPLGGIKASLVEVQGIAELEALGRDGIEGKIVFFNRPMDPTLINTFEAYSGCVDQRYSGAAEAAKYGAVAVIVRSMNLRLDDFPHAGSMSYGETPVAQRIPAAAISTNGAELLSTSLKLNPDIKFYLKQSCRQLEDVLSYNVIGEIRGSLHPDEIMLVGGHLDSWDLGDGAHD
;
A
#
# COMPACT_ATOMS: atom_id res chain seq x y z
N MET A 1 -12.37 89.67 17.12
CA MET A 1 -12.15 88.73 16.03
C MET A 1 -11.66 87.43 16.64
N LYS A 2 -12.48 86.37 16.67
CA LYS A 2 -12.15 85.03 17.20
C LYS A 2 -11.98 84.13 16.02
N TYR A 3 -10.80 83.58 15.80
CA TYR A 3 -10.57 82.58 14.77
C TYR A 3 -10.89 81.19 15.34
N LEU A 4 -11.89 80.53 14.75
CA LEU A 4 -12.25 79.15 15.05
C LEU A 4 -11.46 78.21 14.11
N TYR A 5 -10.49 77.48 14.63
CA TYR A 5 -9.80 76.44 13.88
C TYR A 5 -10.61 75.16 13.96
N ILE A 6 -11.22 74.70 12.82
CA ILE A 6 -11.86 73.43 12.67
C ILE A 6 -10.75 72.44 12.29
N LEU A 7 -10.40 71.55 13.23
CA LEU A 7 -9.48 70.45 13.02
C LEU A 7 -10.28 69.30 12.36
N LEU A 8 -10.13 69.09 11.06
CA LEU A 8 -10.69 67.94 10.33
C LEU A 8 -9.87 66.72 10.64
N LEU A 9 -10.35 65.83 11.52
CA LEU A 9 -9.80 64.50 11.74
C LEU A 9 -10.22 63.61 10.57
N LEU A 10 -9.32 63.39 9.60
CA LEU A 10 -9.44 62.36 8.58
C LEU A 10 -9.16 60.99 9.23
N THR A 11 -10.20 60.34 9.72
CA THR A 11 -10.15 58.89 10.04
C THR A 11 -10.13 58.13 8.72
N GLY A 12 -8.94 57.79 8.26
CA GLY A 12 -8.76 56.85 7.16
C GLY A 12 -9.23 55.46 7.57
N THR A 13 -10.48 55.13 7.31
CA THR A 13 -10.94 53.74 7.35
C THR A 13 -10.33 53.03 6.15
N THR A 14 -9.28 52.23 6.38
CA THR A 14 -8.81 51.26 5.39
C THR A 14 -9.94 50.26 5.19
N LEU A 15 -10.73 50.43 4.13
CA LEU A 15 -11.62 49.42 3.60
C LEU A 15 -10.74 48.26 3.15
N GLN A 16 -10.52 47.30 4.02
CA GLN A 16 -9.96 46.01 3.66
C GLN A 16 -11.02 45.34 2.80
N SER A 17 -10.87 45.40 1.49
CA SER A 17 -11.73 44.70 0.54
C SER A 17 -11.64 43.20 0.86
N GLN A 18 -12.73 42.68 1.41
CA GLN A 18 -12.84 41.23 1.65
C GLN A 18 -12.85 40.54 0.27
N GLN A 19 -11.81 39.73 0.02
CA GLN A 19 -11.74 38.96 -1.21
C GLN A 19 -12.98 38.08 -1.35
N THR A 20 -13.55 38.00 -2.56
CA THR A 20 -14.63 37.06 -2.82
C THR A 20 -14.13 35.61 -2.72
N ALA A 21 -15.02 34.66 -2.43
CA ALA A 21 -14.66 33.24 -2.39
C ALA A 21 -13.97 32.76 -3.68
N GLU A 22 -14.41 33.26 -4.85
CA GLU A 22 -13.78 32.97 -6.14
C GLU A 22 -12.33 33.49 -6.21
N GLN A 23 -12.08 34.70 -5.74
CA GLN A 23 -10.73 35.28 -5.72
C GLN A 23 -9.80 34.51 -4.79
N GLN A 24 -10.32 34.08 -3.62
CA GLN A 24 -9.57 33.25 -2.67
C GLN A 24 -9.23 31.89 -3.27
N ILE A 25 -10.20 31.20 -3.89
CA ILE A 25 -9.98 29.92 -4.54
C ILE A 25 -8.95 30.06 -5.67
N ARG A 26 -9.09 31.11 -6.52
CA ARG A 26 -8.11 31.37 -7.60
C ARG A 26 -6.70 31.58 -7.05
N ALA A 27 -6.56 32.36 -5.99
CA ALA A 27 -5.26 32.60 -5.36
C ALA A 27 -4.62 31.31 -4.79
N ILE A 28 -5.43 30.39 -4.23
CA ILE A 28 -4.97 29.07 -3.78
C ILE A 28 -4.46 28.24 -4.98
N TYR A 29 -5.24 28.20 -6.08
CA TYR A 29 -4.80 27.49 -7.31
C TYR A 29 -3.50 28.08 -7.89
N ASP A 30 -3.42 29.39 -8.00
CA ASP A 30 -2.23 30.08 -8.53
C ASP A 30 -1.00 29.79 -7.64
N ALA A 31 -1.14 29.84 -6.32
CA ALA A 31 -0.08 29.49 -5.39
C ALA A 31 0.33 28.02 -5.50
N ALA A 32 -0.62 27.10 -5.57
CA ALA A 32 -0.34 25.67 -5.71
C ALA A 32 0.40 25.33 -7.00
N LEU A 33 0.04 25.98 -8.13
CA LEU A 33 0.63 25.74 -9.44
C LEU A 33 2.00 26.42 -9.63
N THR A 34 2.25 27.57 -8.97
CA THR A 34 3.47 28.37 -9.20
C THR A 34 4.48 28.29 -8.07
N GLN A 35 4.05 27.92 -6.85
CA GLN A 35 4.87 27.90 -5.63
C GLN A 35 4.72 26.58 -4.86
N GLY A 36 4.03 25.58 -5.45
CA GLY A 36 3.77 24.29 -4.81
C GLY A 36 5.07 23.54 -4.51
N LYS A 37 5.17 23.01 -3.30
CA LYS A 37 6.34 22.22 -2.82
C LYS A 37 6.08 20.72 -2.86
N ALA A 38 4.87 20.30 -3.22
CA ALA A 38 4.45 18.89 -3.14
C ALA A 38 5.35 17.96 -3.94
N TYR A 39 5.78 18.38 -5.14
CA TYR A 39 6.68 17.59 -5.98
C TYR A 39 8.06 17.39 -5.33
N ASP A 40 8.65 18.46 -4.80
CA ASP A 40 9.97 18.39 -4.14
C ASP A 40 9.91 17.52 -2.88
N TRP A 41 8.83 17.63 -2.12
CA TRP A 41 8.63 16.81 -0.92
C TRP A 41 8.43 15.33 -1.30
N LEU A 42 7.61 15.06 -2.31
CA LEU A 42 7.42 13.70 -2.81
C LEU A 42 8.72 13.13 -3.37
N ASN A 43 9.48 13.92 -4.13
CA ASN A 43 10.79 13.53 -4.64
C ASN A 43 11.76 13.15 -3.51
N HIS A 44 11.78 13.90 -2.41
CA HIS A 44 12.60 13.56 -1.25
C HIS A 44 12.13 12.25 -0.59
N LEU A 45 10.82 12.11 -0.33
CA LEU A 45 10.25 10.91 0.26
C LEU A 45 10.53 9.66 -0.59
N SER A 46 10.41 9.78 -1.91
CA SER A 46 10.55 8.65 -2.84
C SER A 46 12.01 8.31 -3.14
N ASN A 47 12.84 9.31 -3.44
CA ASN A 47 14.19 9.08 -3.98
C ASN A 47 15.31 9.24 -2.94
N GLN A 48 15.05 9.87 -1.79
CA GLN A 48 16.05 10.01 -0.71
C GLN A 48 15.76 9.07 0.46
N ILE A 49 14.48 8.85 0.79
CA ILE A 49 14.06 7.92 1.84
C ILE A 49 13.71 6.57 1.23
N GLY A 50 12.94 6.53 0.13
CA GLY A 50 12.52 5.32 -0.56
C GLY A 50 11.34 4.61 0.10
N GLY A 51 11.24 3.29 -0.11
CA GLY A 51 10.16 2.46 0.43
C GLY A 51 10.07 2.53 1.95
N ARG A 52 8.87 2.83 2.46
CA ARG A 52 8.64 3.25 3.86
C ARG A 52 7.57 2.39 4.52
N LEU A 53 7.81 1.09 4.61
CA LEU A 53 6.89 0.20 5.32
C LEU A 53 6.62 0.70 6.74
N SER A 54 5.38 0.59 7.18
CA SER A 54 4.97 0.93 8.55
C SER A 54 5.92 0.31 9.58
N GLY A 55 6.40 1.11 10.54
CA GLY A 55 7.34 0.69 11.57
C GLY A 55 8.79 0.48 11.10
N SER A 56 9.14 0.82 9.86
CA SER A 56 10.51 0.80 9.36
C SER A 56 11.29 2.04 9.76
N VAL A 57 12.62 1.97 9.63
CA VAL A 57 13.51 3.14 9.81
C VAL A 57 13.20 4.23 8.79
N GLN A 58 12.84 3.84 7.56
CA GLN A 58 12.45 4.78 6.52
C GLN A 58 11.14 5.52 6.86
N ALA A 59 10.16 4.83 7.46
CA ALA A 59 8.94 5.48 7.95
C ALA A 59 9.25 6.50 9.07
N GLU A 60 10.17 6.20 9.98
CA GLU A 60 10.63 7.14 11.01
C GLU A 60 11.34 8.36 10.41
N GLN A 61 12.19 8.15 9.40
CA GLN A 61 12.84 9.25 8.65
C GLN A 61 11.80 10.13 7.95
N ALA A 62 10.75 9.54 7.37
CA ALA A 62 9.66 10.27 6.74
C ALA A 62 8.86 11.10 7.76
N VAL A 63 8.58 10.58 8.95
CA VAL A 63 7.97 11.34 10.06
C VAL A 63 8.83 12.55 10.42
N THR A 64 10.14 12.35 10.60
CA THR A 64 11.08 13.43 10.95
C THR A 64 11.15 14.50 9.85
N TYR A 65 11.25 14.07 8.60
CA TYR A 65 11.26 14.95 7.45
C TYR A 65 9.98 15.76 7.33
N THR A 66 8.81 15.10 7.37
CA THR A 66 7.50 15.75 7.22
C THR A 66 7.26 16.76 8.35
N ARG A 67 7.59 16.40 9.59
CA ARG A 67 7.51 17.34 10.71
C ARG A 67 8.30 18.62 10.41
N LYS A 68 9.56 18.49 9.98
CA LYS A 68 10.39 19.65 9.64
C LYS A 68 9.76 20.49 8.52
N GLN A 69 9.23 19.85 7.47
CA GLN A 69 8.60 20.59 6.37
C GLN A 69 7.38 21.39 6.86
N LEU A 70 6.55 20.83 7.75
CA LEU A 70 5.42 21.56 8.32
C LEU A 70 5.85 22.70 9.24
N GLU A 71 6.91 22.51 10.04
CA GLU A 71 7.52 23.57 10.85
C GLU A 71 8.06 24.73 9.98
N ASP A 72 8.73 24.40 8.86
CA ASP A 72 9.30 25.38 7.93
C ASP A 72 8.21 26.16 7.14
N LEU A 73 6.98 25.65 7.09
CA LEU A 73 5.83 26.38 6.52
C LEU A 73 5.32 27.50 7.43
N GLY A 74 5.71 27.50 8.72
CA GLY A 74 5.24 28.49 9.68
C GLY A 74 3.78 28.34 10.09
N LEU A 75 3.30 27.10 10.20
CA LEU A 75 1.98 26.79 10.74
C LEU A 75 1.86 27.21 12.21
N ASP A 76 0.65 27.49 12.67
CA ASP A 76 0.41 27.92 14.06
C ASP A 76 0.82 26.88 15.08
N LYS A 77 0.70 25.59 14.73
CA LYS A 77 1.13 24.47 15.57
C LYS A 77 1.54 23.27 14.72
N VAL A 78 2.64 22.62 15.12
CA VAL A 78 3.08 21.33 14.56
C VAL A 78 3.38 20.38 15.71
N TRP A 79 2.84 19.14 15.65
CA TRP A 79 3.11 18.15 16.70
C TRP A 79 3.11 16.74 16.15
N LEU A 80 3.63 15.81 16.94
CA LEU A 80 3.59 14.39 16.69
C LEU A 80 2.53 13.74 17.59
N GLN A 81 1.58 13.04 16.98
CA GLN A 81 0.61 12.23 17.71
C GLN A 81 1.10 10.78 17.75
N PRO A 82 1.40 10.22 18.94
CA PRO A 82 1.93 8.86 19.05
C PRO A 82 0.89 7.82 18.67
N VAL A 83 1.33 6.78 17.97
CA VAL A 83 0.53 5.62 17.58
C VAL A 83 1.41 4.38 17.55
N MET A 84 0.89 3.24 18.06
CA MET A 84 1.53 1.95 17.88
C MET A 84 1.17 1.40 16.50
N VAL A 85 2.17 0.98 15.75
CA VAL A 85 1.97 0.47 14.38
C VAL A 85 2.56 -0.92 14.22
N PRO A 86 1.95 -1.79 13.41
CA PRO A 86 2.49 -3.09 13.11
C PRO A 86 3.83 -2.96 12.36
N LYS A 87 4.77 -3.83 12.70
CA LYS A 87 6.07 -3.93 12.04
C LYS A 87 6.22 -5.26 11.35
N TRP A 88 6.00 -5.26 10.05
CA TRP A 88 6.28 -6.39 9.18
C TRP A 88 7.56 -6.12 8.39
N VAL A 89 8.39 -7.14 8.22
CA VAL A 89 9.64 -7.06 7.44
C VAL A 89 9.63 -8.11 6.34
N ARG A 90 9.98 -7.72 5.12
CA ARG A 90 10.06 -8.63 3.97
C ARG A 90 11.19 -9.64 4.11
N GLY A 91 12.34 -9.21 4.61
CA GLY A 91 13.55 -10.04 4.71
C GLY A 91 14.36 -10.04 3.41
N THR A 92 14.91 -11.21 3.09
CA THR A 92 15.69 -11.41 1.85
C THR A 92 14.75 -11.51 0.64
N PRO A 93 15.23 -11.17 -0.58
CA PRO A 93 14.44 -11.33 -1.80
C PRO A 93 13.83 -12.73 -1.93
N GLU A 94 12.60 -12.76 -2.36
CA GLU A 94 11.84 -13.99 -2.58
C GLU A 94 12.36 -14.74 -3.78
N PHE A 95 12.21 -16.06 -3.76
CA PHE A 95 12.60 -16.92 -4.87
C PHE A 95 11.54 -17.97 -5.15
N ALA A 96 11.13 -18.09 -6.41
CA ALA A 96 10.17 -19.09 -6.84
C ALA A 96 10.51 -19.64 -8.23
N TYR A 97 10.16 -20.90 -8.43
CA TYR A 97 10.22 -21.55 -9.74
C TYR A 97 9.12 -22.60 -9.89
N MET A 98 8.72 -22.87 -11.12
CA MET A 98 7.99 -24.07 -11.47
C MET A 98 8.93 -25.15 -12.01
N GLU A 99 8.63 -26.40 -11.74
CA GLU A 99 9.37 -27.56 -12.23
C GLU A 99 8.42 -28.54 -12.93
N GLY A 100 8.53 -28.62 -14.25
CA GLY A 100 7.68 -29.46 -15.09
C GLY A 100 8.19 -30.90 -15.21
N LYS A 101 9.52 -31.10 -15.12
CA LYS A 101 10.24 -32.39 -15.05
C LYS A 101 11.38 -32.24 -14.05
N PRO A 102 11.77 -33.33 -13.38
CA PRO A 102 12.91 -33.28 -12.43
C PRO A 102 14.14 -32.56 -13.00
N GLY A 103 14.59 -31.48 -12.34
CA GLY A 103 15.71 -30.66 -12.75
C GLY A 103 15.46 -29.63 -13.85
N MET A 104 14.28 -29.61 -14.46
CA MET A 104 13.88 -28.60 -15.45
C MET A 104 13.02 -27.52 -14.79
N THR A 105 13.66 -26.44 -14.38
CA THR A 105 13.02 -25.33 -13.65
C THR A 105 12.89 -24.08 -14.51
N THR A 106 11.83 -23.32 -14.27
CA THR A 106 11.62 -21.97 -14.82
C THR A 106 11.33 -21.02 -13.66
N ASN A 107 12.19 -20.03 -13.48
CA ASN A 107 12.01 -19.01 -12.45
C ASN A 107 10.78 -18.15 -12.75
N LEU A 108 10.06 -17.78 -11.70
CA LEU A 108 8.87 -16.94 -11.79
C LEU A 108 9.00 -15.74 -10.83
N PRO A 109 8.80 -14.52 -11.32
CA PRO A 109 8.84 -13.34 -10.46
C PRO A 109 7.71 -13.36 -9.41
N VAL A 110 8.10 -13.31 -8.14
CA VAL A 110 7.16 -13.27 -7.00
C VAL A 110 7.59 -12.23 -5.97
N CYS A 111 6.64 -11.76 -5.17
CA CYS A 111 6.93 -10.99 -3.96
C CYS A 111 5.99 -11.42 -2.82
N ALA A 112 6.50 -11.48 -1.59
CA ALA A 112 5.68 -11.76 -0.43
C ALA A 112 4.58 -10.70 -0.25
N LEU A 113 3.36 -11.14 0.06
CA LEU A 113 2.28 -10.22 0.42
C LEU A 113 2.52 -9.63 1.81
N GLY A 114 2.18 -8.35 1.99
CA GLY A 114 2.35 -7.64 3.26
C GLY A 114 1.51 -8.25 4.37
N GLY A 115 2.17 -8.65 5.46
CA GLY A 115 1.57 -9.40 6.57
C GLY A 115 1.73 -10.92 6.44
N SER A 116 2.27 -11.44 5.34
CA SER A 116 2.54 -12.86 5.17
C SER A 116 3.63 -13.37 6.12
N VAL A 117 3.57 -14.67 6.43
CA VAL A 117 4.62 -15.39 7.13
C VAL A 117 5.66 -15.94 6.15
N GLY A 118 6.89 -16.18 6.64
CA GLY A 118 7.96 -16.82 5.87
C GLY A 118 7.72 -18.31 5.62
N THR A 119 8.46 -18.87 4.68
CA THR A 119 8.57 -20.32 4.50
C THR A 119 9.55 -20.93 5.51
N PRO A 120 9.53 -22.24 5.73
CA PRO A 120 10.67 -22.94 6.33
C PRO A 120 11.98 -22.60 5.62
N LEU A 121 13.15 -22.78 6.28
CA LEU A 121 14.47 -22.44 5.74
C LEU A 121 14.75 -23.05 4.36
N GLY A 122 14.25 -24.26 4.10
CA GLY A 122 14.38 -24.97 2.83
C GLY A 122 13.40 -24.54 1.74
N GLY A 123 12.49 -23.60 2.03
CA GLY A 123 11.36 -23.28 1.16
C GLY A 123 10.25 -24.33 1.22
N ILE A 124 9.26 -24.16 0.38
CA ILE A 124 8.14 -25.10 0.18
C ILE A 124 8.12 -25.52 -1.28
N LYS A 125 8.08 -26.84 -1.54
CA LYS A 125 7.89 -27.41 -2.86
C LYS A 125 6.70 -28.35 -2.86
N ALA A 126 5.64 -28.02 -3.61
CA ALA A 126 4.42 -28.81 -3.66
C ALA A 126 3.76 -28.75 -5.04
N SER A 127 2.76 -29.60 -5.24
CA SER A 127 1.84 -29.48 -6.40
C SER A 127 1.01 -28.21 -6.26
N LEU A 128 0.50 -27.72 -7.39
CA LEU A 128 -0.44 -26.60 -7.38
C LEU A 128 -1.86 -27.04 -7.68
N VAL A 129 -2.79 -26.21 -7.25
CA VAL A 129 -4.16 -26.18 -7.73
C VAL A 129 -4.52 -24.74 -8.08
N GLU A 130 -4.93 -24.52 -9.32
CA GLU A 130 -5.38 -23.20 -9.79
C GLU A 130 -6.85 -23.02 -9.48
N VAL A 131 -7.25 -21.87 -8.96
CA VAL A 131 -8.62 -21.47 -8.66
C VAL A 131 -8.87 -20.02 -9.08
N GLN A 132 -10.13 -19.73 -9.48
CA GLN A 132 -10.53 -18.37 -9.87
C GLN A 132 -11.11 -17.55 -8.71
N GLY A 133 -11.08 -18.08 -7.48
CA GLY A 133 -11.53 -17.38 -6.29
C GLY A 133 -11.89 -18.31 -5.15
N ILE A 134 -12.42 -17.71 -4.08
CA ILE A 134 -12.72 -18.41 -2.81
C ILE A 134 -13.82 -19.45 -3.01
N ALA A 135 -14.85 -19.15 -3.81
CA ALA A 135 -15.94 -20.09 -4.05
C ALA A 135 -15.46 -21.40 -4.72
N GLU A 136 -14.51 -21.32 -5.64
CA GLU A 136 -13.93 -22.51 -6.27
C GLU A 136 -13.02 -23.27 -5.30
N LEU A 137 -12.25 -22.56 -4.48
CA LEU A 137 -11.49 -23.17 -3.39
C LEU A 137 -12.40 -23.98 -2.45
N GLU A 138 -13.52 -23.40 -2.03
CA GLU A 138 -14.51 -24.05 -1.16
C GLU A 138 -15.10 -25.29 -1.79
N ALA A 139 -15.43 -25.22 -3.09
CA ALA A 139 -15.98 -26.35 -3.84
C ALA A 139 -15.01 -27.53 -3.95
N LEU A 140 -13.68 -27.26 -4.03
CA LEU A 140 -12.65 -28.31 -4.04
C LEU A 140 -12.47 -28.96 -2.67
N GLY A 141 -12.72 -28.21 -1.61
CA GLY A 141 -12.60 -28.68 -0.23
C GLY A 141 -11.21 -29.23 0.13
N ARG A 142 -11.14 -29.90 1.27
CA ARG A 142 -9.86 -30.45 1.79
C ARG A 142 -9.22 -31.46 0.84
N ASP A 143 -9.99 -32.34 0.27
CA ASP A 143 -9.50 -33.41 -0.64
C ASP A 143 -8.80 -32.85 -1.87
N GLY A 144 -9.27 -31.72 -2.38
CA GLY A 144 -8.67 -31.04 -3.51
C GLY A 144 -7.44 -30.18 -3.17
N ILE A 145 -7.30 -29.75 -1.91
CA ILE A 145 -6.38 -28.66 -1.49
C ILE A 145 -5.25 -29.15 -0.57
N GLU A 146 -5.50 -30.13 0.30
CA GLU A 146 -4.53 -30.51 1.35
C GLU A 146 -3.13 -30.83 0.79
N GLY A 147 -2.11 -30.21 1.39
CA GLY A 147 -0.70 -30.38 1.00
C GLY A 147 -0.30 -29.69 -0.30
N LYS A 148 -1.20 -28.94 -0.94
CA LYS A 148 -0.91 -28.23 -2.20
C LYS A 148 -0.67 -26.72 -1.97
N ILE A 149 -0.07 -26.09 -2.97
CA ILE A 149 -0.04 -24.63 -3.10
C ILE A 149 -1.27 -24.22 -3.88
N VAL A 150 -2.06 -23.28 -3.33
CA VAL A 150 -3.23 -22.73 -4.04
C VAL A 150 -2.77 -21.52 -4.88
N PHE A 151 -3.08 -21.59 -6.17
CA PHE A 151 -2.84 -20.50 -7.10
C PHE A 151 -4.15 -19.80 -7.45
N PHE A 152 -4.38 -18.64 -6.84
CA PHE A 152 -5.49 -17.75 -7.15
C PHE A 152 -5.18 -16.95 -8.42
N ASN A 153 -5.92 -17.19 -9.50
CA ASN A 153 -5.62 -16.64 -10.83
C ASN A 153 -6.74 -15.81 -11.45
N ARG A 154 -7.72 -15.30 -10.67
CA ARG A 154 -8.74 -14.40 -11.21
C ARG A 154 -8.11 -13.06 -11.58
N PRO A 155 -8.15 -12.66 -12.89
CA PRO A 155 -7.64 -11.37 -13.31
C PRO A 155 -8.58 -10.22 -12.92
N MET A 156 -8.07 -8.98 -12.96
CA MET A 156 -8.91 -7.80 -13.00
C MET A 156 -9.74 -7.80 -14.29
N ASP A 157 -10.99 -7.36 -14.22
CA ASP A 157 -11.86 -7.25 -15.40
C ASP A 157 -11.44 -6.08 -16.29
N PRO A 158 -10.91 -6.34 -17.51
CA PRO A 158 -10.44 -5.27 -18.40
C PRO A 158 -11.59 -4.50 -19.08
N THR A 159 -12.84 -4.93 -18.93
CA THR A 159 -14.00 -4.26 -19.52
C THR A 159 -14.53 -3.10 -18.68
N LEU A 160 -14.11 -3.02 -17.42
CA LEU A 160 -14.54 -1.97 -16.50
C LEU A 160 -13.70 -0.70 -16.68
N ILE A 161 -14.39 0.42 -16.94
CA ILE A 161 -13.75 1.75 -17.06
C ILE A 161 -13.23 2.21 -15.68
N ASN A 162 -13.98 1.91 -14.61
CA ASN A 162 -13.55 2.20 -13.25
C ASN A 162 -12.55 1.14 -12.76
N THR A 163 -11.28 1.50 -12.72
CA THR A 163 -10.19 0.61 -12.31
C THR A 163 -10.34 0.11 -10.87
N PHE A 164 -10.90 0.91 -9.96
CA PHE A 164 -11.15 0.48 -8.59
C PHE A 164 -12.26 -0.58 -8.50
N GLU A 165 -13.22 -0.54 -9.39
CA GLU A 165 -14.26 -1.57 -9.50
C GLU A 165 -13.66 -2.90 -9.98
N ALA A 166 -12.80 -2.86 -11.00
CA ALA A 166 -12.06 -4.03 -11.46
C ALA A 166 -11.13 -4.60 -10.36
N TYR A 167 -10.45 -3.73 -9.61
CA TYR A 167 -9.63 -4.12 -8.47
C TYR A 167 -10.46 -4.78 -7.36
N SER A 168 -11.58 -4.16 -6.96
CA SER A 168 -12.48 -4.69 -5.93
C SER A 168 -13.03 -6.05 -6.29
N GLY A 169 -13.23 -6.31 -7.59
CA GLY A 169 -13.70 -7.59 -8.12
C GLY A 169 -12.72 -8.76 -7.94
N CYS A 170 -11.44 -8.51 -7.60
CA CYS A 170 -10.44 -9.56 -7.45
C CYS A 170 -9.59 -9.46 -6.17
N VAL A 171 -9.77 -8.44 -5.33
CA VAL A 171 -8.91 -8.19 -4.16
C VAL A 171 -9.08 -9.22 -3.04
N ASP A 172 -10.24 -9.86 -2.93
CA ASP A 172 -10.55 -10.88 -1.92
C ASP A 172 -9.56 -12.05 -1.95
N GLN A 173 -9.17 -12.52 -3.15
CA GLN A 173 -8.19 -13.60 -3.30
C GLN A 173 -6.81 -13.24 -2.74
N ARG A 174 -6.40 -11.96 -2.79
CA ARG A 174 -5.17 -11.50 -2.16
C ARG A 174 -5.36 -11.29 -0.66
N TYR A 175 -6.44 -10.59 -0.28
CA TYR A 175 -6.61 -10.15 1.09
C TYR A 175 -6.87 -11.32 2.05
N SER A 176 -7.77 -12.23 1.72
CA SER A 176 -8.17 -13.35 2.57
C SER A 176 -7.78 -14.75 2.04
N GLY A 177 -7.28 -14.85 0.80
CA GLY A 177 -7.03 -16.14 0.15
C GLY A 177 -6.15 -17.09 0.96
N ALA A 178 -5.12 -16.59 1.65
CA ALA A 178 -4.25 -17.43 2.48
C ALA A 178 -4.97 -17.96 3.74
N ALA A 179 -5.80 -17.14 4.37
CA ALA A 179 -6.61 -17.55 5.52
C ALA A 179 -7.64 -18.62 5.11
N GLU A 180 -8.30 -18.41 3.97
CA GLU A 180 -9.29 -19.37 3.44
C GLU A 180 -8.64 -20.68 3.01
N ALA A 181 -7.52 -20.62 2.27
CA ALA A 181 -6.81 -21.82 1.83
C ALA A 181 -6.24 -22.66 3.00
N ALA A 182 -5.80 -22.00 4.07
CA ALA A 182 -5.30 -22.67 5.28
C ALA A 182 -6.35 -23.59 5.93
N LYS A 183 -7.64 -23.22 5.88
CA LYS A 183 -8.75 -24.05 6.42
C LYS A 183 -8.83 -25.42 5.76
N TYR A 184 -8.40 -25.52 4.52
CA TYR A 184 -8.40 -26.75 3.72
C TYR A 184 -7.04 -27.46 3.67
N GLY A 185 -6.06 -26.98 4.46
CA GLY A 185 -4.75 -27.65 4.55
C GLY A 185 -3.78 -27.29 3.42
N ALA A 186 -3.96 -26.17 2.73
CA ALA A 186 -2.96 -25.64 1.80
C ALA A 186 -1.65 -25.36 2.53
N VAL A 187 -0.52 -25.49 1.83
CA VAL A 187 0.82 -25.23 2.40
C VAL A 187 1.38 -23.85 2.04
N ALA A 188 0.88 -23.20 1.01
CA ALA A 188 1.18 -21.83 0.61
C ALA A 188 0.12 -21.33 -0.37
N VAL A 189 0.13 -20.02 -0.62
CA VAL A 189 -0.73 -19.36 -1.60
C VAL A 189 0.11 -18.52 -2.55
N ILE A 190 -0.21 -18.59 -3.84
CA ILE A 190 0.28 -17.69 -4.88
C ILE A 190 -0.91 -16.95 -5.46
N VAL A 191 -0.82 -15.63 -5.58
CA VAL A 191 -1.92 -14.79 -6.08
C VAL A 191 -1.45 -14.02 -7.31
N ARG A 192 -2.21 -14.08 -8.40
CA ARG A 192 -2.01 -13.23 -9.57
C ARG A 192 -1.97 -11.77 -9.16
N SER A 193 -0.96 -11.03 -9.61
CA SER A 193 -0.90 -9.59 -9.41
C SER A 193 -2.11 -8.87 -10.01
N MET A 194 -2.68 -7.94 -9.26
CA MET A 194 -3.87 -7.18 -9.67
C MET A 194 -3.46 -6.00 -10.53
N ASN A 195 -3.31 -6.27 -11.81
CA ASN A 195 -2.88 -5.33 -12.84
C ASN A 195 -3.56 -5.69 -14.16
N LEU A 196 -3.96 -4.69 -14.94
CA LEU A 196 -4.50 -4.90 -16.28
C LEU A 196 -3.39 -5.06 -17.33
N ARG A 197 -2.18 -4.58 -17.03
CA ARG A 197 -1.02 -4.76 -17.89
C ARG A 197 -0.35 -6.11 -17.63
N LEU A 198 0.13 -6.76 -18.68
CA LEU A 198 0.99 -7.93 -18.57
C LEU A 198 2.45 -7.49 -18.44
N ASP A 199 3.05 -7.82 -17.30
CA ASP A 199 4.45 -7.50 -17.00
C ASP A 199 5.07 -8.54 -16.05
N ASP A 200 6.38 -8.38 -15.77
CA ASP A 200 7.14 -9.27 -14.89
C ASP A 200 7.32 -8.70 -13.46
N PHE A 201 6.56 -7.65 -13.11
CA PHE A 201 6.62 -7.02 -11.81
C PHE A 201 5.49 -7.54 -10.91
N PRO A 202 5.77 -8.40 -9.90
CA PRO A 202 4.74 -8.81 -8.95
C PRO A 202 4.33 -7.62 -8.07
N HIS A 203 3.01 -7.46 -7.87
CA HIS A 203 2.48 -6.36 -7.09
C HIS A 203 2.43 -6.71 -5.60
N ALA A 204 3.11 -5.93 -4.78
CA ALA A 204 2.90 -5.92 -3.34
C ALA A 204 1.46 -5.54 -3.00
N GLY A 205 1.05 -5.86 -1.80
CA GLY A 205 -0.25 -5.49 -1.26
C GLY A 205 -0.49 -6.19 0.07
N SER A 206 -1.35 -5.62 0.90
CA SER A 206 -1.68 -6.19 2.20
C SER A 206 -2.56 -7.43 2.06
N MET A 207 -2.37 -8.36 3.00
CA MET A 207 -3.24 -9.49 3.26
C MET A 207 -3.61 -9.58 4.74
N SER A 208 -4.61 -10.36 5.06
CA SER A 208 -5.01 -10.61 6.44
C SER A 208 -5.21 -12.11 6.66
N TYR A 209 -4.74 -12.59 7.80
CA TYR A 209 -5.06 -13.93 8.27
C TYR A 209 -6.37 -13.98 9.09
N GLY A 210 -7.01 -12.82 9.35
CA GLY A 210 -8.20 -12.75 10.20
C GLY A 210 -7.95 -13.45 11.53
N GLU A 211 -8.85 -14.36 11.90
CA GLU A 211 -8.78 -15.16 13.15
C GLU A 211 -7.89 -16.41 13.03
N THR A 212 -7.18 -16.61 11.92
CA THR A 212 -6.34 -17.81 11.73
C THR A 212 -5.20 -17.83 12.77
N PRO A 213 -5.11 -18.87 13.62
CA PRO A 213 -4.06 -18.99 14.60
C PRO A 213 -2.66 -18.94 13.98
N VAL A 214 -1.69 -18.35 14.66
CA VAL A 214 -0.32 -18.17 14.14
C VAL A 214 0.28 -19.49 13.63
N ALA A 215 0.07 -20.59 14.35
CA ALA A 215 0.58 -21.91 13.97
C ALA A 215 -0.04 -22.50 12.68
N GLN A 216 -1.15 -21.93 12.22
CA GLN A 216 -1.85 -22.37 11.00
C GLN A 216 -1.68 -21.41 9.84
N ARG A 217 -0.96 -20.30 10.03
CA ARG A 217 -0.70 -19.32 8.96
C ARG A 217 0.25 -19.90 7.94
N ILE A 218 -0.10 -19.76 6.68
CA ILE A 218 0.67 -20.26 5.55
C ILE A 218 1.27 -19.10 4.74
N PRO A 219 2.44 -19.27 4.11
CA PRO A 219 3.05 -18.25 3.26
C PRO A 219 2.16 -17.86 2.08
N ALA A 220 2.16 -16.57 1.75
CA ALA A 220 1.44 -16.03 0.62
C ALA A 220 2.31 -15.05 -0.17
N ALA A 221 2.35 -15.19 -1.49
CA ALA A 221 3.09 -14.31 -2.39
C ALA A 221 2.25 -13.93 -3.61
N ALA A 222 2.47 -12.73 -4.14
CA ALA A 222 2.00 -12.35 -5.45
C ALA A 222 2.97 -12.88 -6.52
N ILE A 223 2.43 -13.29 -7.67
CA ILE A 223 3.18 -13.60 -8.88
C ILE A 223 2.90 -12.54 -9.94
N SER A 224 3.89 -12.20 -10.77
CA SER A 224 3.68 -11.26 -11.89
C SER A 224 2.58 -11.74 -12.84
N THR A 225 1.98 -10.83 -13.59
CA THR A 225 0.92 -11.18 -14.54
C THR A 225 1.42 -12.08 -15.66
N ASN A 226 2.62 -11.85 -16.22
CA ASN A 226 3.25 -12.75 -17.16
C ASN A 226 3.56 -14.13 -16.53
N GLY A 227 4.05 -14.13 -15.29
CA GLY A 227 4.30 -15.37 -14.55
C GLY A 227 3.03 -16.18 -14.31
N ALA A 228 1.92 -15.51 -14.01
CA ALA A 228 0.61 -16.14 -13.81
C ALA A 228 0.08 -16.78 -15.11
N GLU A 229 0.17 -16.08 -16.26
CA GLU A 229 -0.20 -16.65 -17.57
C GLU A 229 0.66 -17.87 -17.92
N LEU A 230 1.97 -17.75 -17.72
CA LEU A 230 2.89 -18.86 -17.99
C LEU A 230 2.60 -20.06 -17.10
N LEU A 231 2.38 -19.85 -15.80
CA LEU A 231 2.06 -20.89 -14.84
C LEU A 231 0.73 -21.59 -15.17
N SER A 232 -0.34 -20.83 -15.44
CA SER A 232 -1.65 -21.35 -15.80
C SER A 232 -1.59 -22.17 -17.09
N THR A 233 -0.92 -21.66 -18.13
CA THR A 233 -0.75 -22.39 -19.40
C THR A 233 0.03 -23.67 -19.19
N SER A 234 1.10 -23.61 -18.39
CA SER A 234 1.93 -24.79 -18.10
C SER A 234 1.17 -25.86 -17.30
N LEU A 235 0.33 -25.47 -16.34
CA LEU A 235 -0.53 -26.39 -15.57
C LEU A 235 -1.55 -27.12 -16.45
N LYS A 236 -2.13 -26.43 -17.44
CA LYS A 236 -3.05 -27.05 -18.41
C LYS A 236 -2.37 -28.11 -19.27
N LEU A 237 -1.07 -27.94 -19.58
CA LEU A 237 -0.27 -28.88 -20.36
C LEU A 237 0.30 -30.01 -19.49
N ASN A 238 0.62 -29.74 -18.25
CA ASN A 238 1.19 -30.68 -17.30
C ASN A 238 0.67 -30.44 -15.88
N PRO A 239 -0.37 -31.13 -15.43
CA PRO A 239 -0.93 -30.97 -14.08
C PRO A 239 0.01 -31.37 -12.94
N ASP A 240 1.08 -32.12 -13.23
CA ASP A 240 2.04 -32.63 -12.24
C ASP A 240 3.16 -31.62 -11.88
N ILE A 241 3.10 -30.40 -12.45
CA ILE A 241 4.05 -29.33 -12.12
C ILE A 241 4.16 -29.14 -10.61
N LYS A 242 5.40 -29.02 -10.13
CA LYS A 242 5.70 -28.60 -8.76
C LYS A 242 6.11 -27.14 -8.77
N PHE A 243 5.66 -26.42 -7.76
CA PHE A 243 6.05 -25.04 -7.52
C PHE A 243 6.90 -24.97 -6.26
N TYR A 244 7.99 -24.23 -6.34
CA TYR A 244 8.85 -23.93 -5.22
C TYR A 244 8.72 -22.47 -4.84
N LEU A 245 8.54 -22.19 -3.53
CA LEU A 245 8.51 -20.86 -2.97
C LEU A 245 9.47 -20.77 -1.79
N LYS A 246 10.27 -19.72 -1.74
CA LYS A 246 11.08 -19.34 -0.59
C LYS A 246 10.92 -17.85 -0.31
N GLN A 247 10.51 -17.52 0.91
CA GLN A 247 10.42 -16.16 1.43
C GLN A 247 10.75 -16.12 2.93
N SER A 248 11.28 -15.00 3.41
CA SER A 248 11.77 -14.87 4.79
C SER A 248 11.08 -13.75 5.57
N CYS A 249 9.95 -13.28 5.08
CA CYS A 249 9.17 -12.23 5.72
C CYS A 249 8.63 -12.67 7.09
N ARG A 250 8.43 -11.70 7.97
CA ARG A 250 7.94 -11.96 9.32
C ARG A 250 7.29 -10.74 9.95
N GLN A 251 6.30 -10.97 10.79
CA GLN A 251 5.74 -9.99 11.70
C GLN A 251 6.66 -9.89 12.93
N LEU A 252 6.98 -8.66 13.32
CA LEU A 252 7.68 -8.31 14.55
C LEU A 252 6.69 -7.70 15.55
N GLU A 253 7.16 -7.34 16.73
CA GLU A 253 6.37 -6.58 17.69
C GLU A 253 6.03 -5.20 17.15
N ASP A 254 4.85 -4.71 17.52
CA ASP A 254 4.42 -3.35 17.18
C ASP A 254 5.40 -2.33 17.75
N VAL A 255 5.61 -1.25 17.02
CA VAL A 255 6.53 -0.18 17.41
C VAL A 255 5.82 1.16 17.47
N LEU A 256 6.37 2.06 18.28
CA LEU A 256 5.88 3.43 18.35
C LEU A 256 6.20 4.18 17.06
N SER A 257 5.22 4.83 16.50
CA SER A 257 5.32 5.76 15.36
C SER A 257 4.44 6.98 15.61
N TYR A 258 4.28 7.85 14.62
CA TYR A 258 3.59 9.12 14.81
C TYR A 258 2.81 9.53 13.57
N ASN A 259 1.60 10.07 13.80
CA ASN A 259 0.98 10.98 12.83
C ASN A 259 1.65 12.35 12.97
N VAL A 260 2.04 12.94 11.87
CA VAL A 260 2.57 14.31 11.83
C VAL A 260 1.42 15.25 11.54
N ILE A 261 1.12 16.16 12.47
CA ILE A 261 -0.04 17.04 12.38
C ILE A 261 0.42 18.48 12.39
N GLY A 262 -0.09 19.27 11.43
CA GLY A 262 0.05 20.71 11.35
C GLY A 262 -1.31 21.39 11.41
N GLU A 263 -1.43 22.50 12.11
CA GLU A 263 -2.66 23.24 12.30
C GLU A 263 -2.49 24.71 11.88
N ILE A 264 -3.49 25.22 11.16
CA ILE A 264 -3.71 26.65 10.95
C ILE A 264 -5.07 26.98 11.59
N ARG A 265 -5.07 27.87 12.57
CA ARG A 265 -6.32 28.21 13.28
C ARG A 265 -7.11 29.28 12.55
N GLY A 266 -8.33 28.98 12.22
CA GLY A 266 -9.26 29.96 11.63
C GLY A 266 -9.61 31.09 12.60
N SER A 267 -9.82 32.31 12.06
CA SER A 267 -10.20 33.49 12.86
C SER A 267 -11.70 33.69 13.01
N LEU A 268 -12.49 33.24 12.02
CA LEU A 268 -13.95 33.44 12.01
C LEU A 268 -14.72 32.29 12.68
N HIS A 269 -14.28 31.06 12.44
CA HIS A 269 -14.90 29.85 12.96
C HIS A 269 -13.83 28.91 13.56
N PRO A 270 -13.17 29.30 14.66
CA PRO A 270 -12.00 28.57 15.19
C PRO A 270 -12.32 27.18 15.76
N ASP A 271 -13.61 26.91 16.00
CA ASP A 271 -14.10 25.62 16.50
C ASP A 271 -14.55 24.67 15.38
N GLU A 272 -14.57 25.13 14.13
CA GLU A 272 -14.84 24.30 12.95
C GLU A 272 -13.53 23.74 12.41
N ILE A 273 -13.39 22.40 12.45
CA ILE A 273 -12.16 21.70 12.02
C ILE A 273 -12.36 21.13 10.64
N MET A 274 -11.48 21.53 9.70
CA MET A 274 -11.34 20.92 8.38
C MET A 274 -10.06 20.05 8.40
N LEU A 275 -10.22 18.73 8.34
CA LEU A 275 -9.09 17.80 8.32
C LEU A 275 -8.77 17.33 6.90
N VAL A 276 -7.52 17.47 6.50
CA VAL A 276 -6.95 16.90 5.27
C VAL A 276 -5.78 16.01 5.65
N GLY A 277 -5.72 14.83 5.07
CA GLY A 277 -4.65 13.89 5.41
C GLY A 277 -4.31 12.94 4.28
N GLY A 278 -3.16 12.29 4.40
CA GLY A 278 -2.69 11.22 3.55
C GLY A 278 -1.74 10.32 4.34
N HIS A 279 -1.59 9.06 3.93
CA HIS A 279 -0.63 8.18 4.56
C HIS A 279 0.80 8.55 4.17
N LEU A 280 1.75 8.29 5.07
CA LEU A 280 3.16 8.62 4.90
C LEU A 280 4.01 7.40 4.55
N ASP A 281 3.52 6.23 4.88
CA ASP A 281 4.15 4.96 4.54
C ASP A 281 3.95 4.61 3.05
N SER A 282 4.71 3.64 2.59
CA SER A 282 4.60 3.09 1.24
C SER A 282 5.12 1.65 1.20
N TRP A 283 4.85 0.96 0.09
CA TRP A 283 5.49 -0.32 -0.18
C TRP A 283 7.00 -0.16 -0.42
N ASP A 284 7.74 -1.25 -0.21
CA ASP A 284 9.21 -1.32 -0.24
C ASP A 284 9.80 -1.82 -1.56
N LEU A 285 8.94 -2.21 -2.52
CA LEU A 285 9.35 -2.73 -3.83
C LEU A 285 9.38 -1.68 -4.95
N GLY A 286 8.91 -0.49 -4.66
CA GLY A 286 8.92 0.66 -5.56
C GLY A 286 9.49 1.89 -4.87
N ASP A 287 9.46 3.02 -5.57
CA ASP A 287 9.96 4.30 -5.04
C ASP A 287 9.00 4.93 -4.01
N GLY A 288 7.79 4.36 -3.84
CA GLY A 288 6.80 4.87 -2.90
C GLY A 288 6.34 6.29 -3.20
N ALA A 289 6.14 6.60 -4.48
CA ALA A 289 5.67 7.91 -4.92
C ALA A 289 4.14 8.02 -4.93
N HIS A 290 3.45 6.90 -5.11
CA HIS A 290 2.00 6.82 -5.12
C HIS A 290 1.48 6.01 -3.93
N ASP A 291 2.02 4.77 -3.73
CA ASP A 291 1.65 3.88 -2.64
C ASP A 291 2.79 2.89 -2.30
#